data_4f3694690532b2ab04fd128712a9def1
#
_entry.id   4f3694690532b2ab04fd128712a9def1
#
_cell.length_a   1.000
_cell.length_b   1.000
_cell.length_c   1.000
_cell.angle_alpha   90.00
_cell.angle_beta   90.00
_cell.angle_gamma   90.00
#
_symmetry.space_group_name_H-M   'P 1'
#
loop_
_entity.id
_entity.type
_entity.pdbx_description
1 polymer ?
#
loop_
_entity_poly.entity_id
_entity_poly.type
_entity_poly.pdbx_seq_one_letter_code
_entity_poly.pdbx_strand_id
1 'polypeptide(L)'
;MAVIHDRTFSGCKNLERIELPAGLKEIGDFAFARCIKLTELHLPDTVEKIGYRSFANCFSLEKVDLLSFPTIDDTAFDNCDKLR
;
A
#
# COMPACT_ATOMS: atom_id res chain seq x y z
N MET A 1 1.28 18.66 1.42
CA MET A 1 0.79 17.37 1.91
C MET A 1 0.78 16.36 0.78
N ALA A 2 1.44 15.24 0.94
CA ALA A 2 1.53 14.27 -0.14
C ALA A 2 0.42 13.21 0.01
N VAL A 3 -0.24 12.91 -1.09
CA VAL A 3 -1.29 11.92 -1.16
C VAL A 3 -1.08 11.06 -2.40
N ILE A 4 -1.20 9.76 -2.27
CA ILE A 4 -1.28 8.89 -3.44
C ILE A 4 -2.77 8.73 -3.74
N HIS A 5 -3.17 9.24 -4.90
CA HIS A 5 -4.57 9.24 -5.30
C HIS A 5 -5.08 7.85 -5.63
N ASP A 6 -6.40 7.72 -5.71
CA ASP A 6 -7.05 6.46 -6.01
C ASP A 6 -6.51 5.87 -7.31
N ARG A 7 -6.20 4.58 -7.27
CA ARG A 7 -5.77 3.79 -8.42
C ARG A 7 -4.47 4.22 -9.10
N THR A 8 -3.69 5.09 -8.48
CA THR A 8 -2.46 5.63 -9.10
C THR A 8 -1.53 4.53 -9.61
N PHE A 9 -1.32 3.48 -8.82
CA PHE A 9 -0.46 2.36 -9.19
C PHE A 9 -1.22 1.05 -9.34
N SER A 10 -2.53 1.12 -9.51
CA SER A 10 -3.35 -0.07 -9.65
C SER A 10 -2.92 -0.88 -10.87
N GLY A 11 -2.71 -2.17 -10.69
CA GLY A 11 -2.32 -3.04 -11.79
C GLY A 11 -0.87 -2.93 -12.23
N CYS A 12 -0.01 -2.29 -11.43
CA CYS A 12 1.43 -2.21 -11.74
C CYS A 12 2.07 -3.57 -11.49
N LYS A 13 1.83 -4.51 -12.37
CA LYS A 13 2.17 -5.92 -12.17
C LYS A 13 3.66 -6.23 -12.24
N ASN A 14 4.49 -5.28 -12.65
CA ASN A 14 5.94 -5.45 -12.65
C ASN A 14 6.62 -4.72 -11.51
N LEU A 15 5.88 -3.98 -10.70
CA LEU A 15 6.42 -3.22 -9.58
C LEU A 15 6.81 -4.16 -8.45
N GLU A 16 8.10 -4.23 -8.13
CA GLU A 16 8.61 -5.09 -7.07
C GLU A 16 8.83 -4.35 -5.76
N ARG A 17 9.21 -3.09 -5.84
CA ARG A 17 9.45 -2.22 -4.69
C ARG A 17 9.05 -0.81 -5.04
N ILE A 18 8.73 -0.03 -4.03
CA ILE A 18 8.47 1.39 -4.21
C ILE A 18 8.94 2.15 -2.99
N GLU A 19 9.58 3.29 -3.23
CA GLU A 19 9.93 4.23 -2.17
C GLU A 19 8.83 5.28 -2.10
N LEU A 20 8.23 5.38 -0.94
CA LEU A 20 7.17 6.35 -0.73
C LEU A 20 7.76 7.66 -0.24
N PRO A 21 7.22 8.80 -0.69
CA PRO A 21 7.80 10.09 -0.34
C PRO A 21 7.66 10.38 1.15
N ALA A 22 8.69 11.04 1.71
CA ALA A 22 8.60 11.56 3.07
C ALA A 22 7.44 12.55 3.12
N GLY A 23 6.69 12.52 4.20
CA GLY A 23 5.53 13.40 4.34
C GLY A 23 4.24 12.86 3.74
N LEU A 24 4.27 11.65 3.16
CA LEU A 24 3.05 11.03 2.63
C LEU A 24 2.01 10.89 3.75
N LYS A 25 0.81 11.38 3.52
CA LYS A 25 -0.28 11.37 4.49
C LYS A 25 -1.34 10.32 4.24
N GLU A 26 -1.70 10.12 2.98
CA GLU A 26 -2.80 9.21 2.63
C GLU A 26 -2.47 8.36 1.42
N ILE A 27 -2.97 7.14 1.46
CA ILE A 27 -2.93 6.24 0.31
C ILE A 27 -4.38 5.99 -0.09
N GLY A 28 -4.71 6.32 -1.34
CA GLY A 28 -6.07 6.27 -1.84
C GLY A 28 -6.59 4.86 -2.08
N ASP A 29 -7.86 4.79 -2.45
CA ASP A 29 -8.54 3.52 -2.71
C ASP A 29 -7.94 2.84 -3.93
N PHE A 30 -7.67 1.55 -3.83
CA PHE A 30 -7.09 0.76 -4.92
C PHE A 30 -5.72 1.26 -5.40
N ALA A 31 -5.05 2.13 -4.64
CA ALA A 31 -3.83 2.79 -5.12
C ALA A 31 -2.75 1.81 -5.59
N PHE A 32 -2.60 0.67 -4.92
CA PHE A 32 -1.62 -0.37 -5.27
C PHE A 32 -2.30 -1.72 -5.50
N ALA A 33 -3.59 -1.72 -5.78
CA ALA A 33 -4.30 -2.98 -5.98
C ALA A 33 -3.69 -3.76 -7.14
N ARG A 34 -3.53 -5.06 -6.98
CA ARG A 34 -3.00 -5.96 -8.00
C ARG A 34 -1.54 -5.69 -8.39
N CYS A 35 -0.76 -5.13 -7.49
CA CYS A 35 0.69 -5.06 -7.67
C CYS A 35 1.26 -6.43 -7.31
N ILE A 36 1.11 -7.38 -8.21
CA ILE A 36 1.32 -8.81 -7.92
C ILE A 36 2.76 -9.21 -7.64
N LYS A 37 3.72 -8.37 -8.01
CA LYS A 37 5.14 -8.63 -7.73
C LYS A 37 5.70 -7.79 -6.58
N LEU A 38 4.90 -6.92 -6.01
CA LEU A 38 5.35 -6.09 -4.89
C LEU A 38 5.60 -6.99 -3.67
N THR A 39 6.83 -6.97 -3.16
CA THR A 39 7.24 -7.86 -2.07
C THR A 39 7.38 -7.16 -0.73
N GLU A 40 7.78 -5.90 -0.73
CA GLU A 40 8.02 -5.15 0.49
C GLU A 40 7.43 -3.76 0.38
N LEU A 41 6.96 -3.25 1.51
CA LEU A 41 6.42 -1.90 1.59
C LEU A 41 6.90 -1.26 2.89
N HIS A 42 7.53 -0.09 2.76
CA HIS A 42 7.98 0.69 3.91
C HIS A 42 7.20 2.00 3.93
N LEU A 43 6.31 2.13 4.90
CA LEU A 43 5.48 3.33 5.01
C LEU A 43 6.15 4.36 5.90
N PRO A 44 6.23 5.63 5.46
CA PRO A 44 6.77 6.67 6.32
C PRO A 44 5.89 6.88 7.55
N ASP A 45 6.46 7.45 8.61
CA ASP A 45 5.76 7.66 9.86
C ASP A 45 4.67 8.73 9.78
N THR A 46 4.57 9.40 8.63
CA THR A 46 3.59 10.45 8.40
C THR A 46 2.25 9.95 7.89
N VAL A 47 2.16 8.67 7.48
CA VAL A 47 0.93 8.11 6.92
C VAL A 47 -0.17 8.05 7.98
N GLU A 48 -1.33 8.63 7.66
CA GLU A 48 -2.48 8.69 8.56
C GLU A 48 -3.64 7.82 8.11
N LYS A 49 -3.72 7.53 6.80
CA LYS A 49 -4.85 6.79 6.25
C LYS A 49 -4.42 5.88 5.11
N ILE A 50 -4.90 4.64 5.16
CA ILE A 50 -4.73 3.67 4.08
C ILE A 50 -6.12 3.27 3.63
N GLY A 51 -6.42 3.50 2.35
CA GLY A 51 -7.77 3.42 1.83
C GLY A 51 -8.27 2.03 1.48
N TYR A 52 -9.50 2.00 0.99
CA TYR A 52 -10.24 0.80 0.62
C TYR A 52 -9.46 0.02 -0.44
N ARG A 53 -9.17 -1.24 -0.15
CA ARG A 53 -8.46 -2.15 -1.06
C ARG A 53 -7.19 -1.59 -1.65
N SER A 54 -6.53 -0.69 -0.95
CA SER A 54 -5.34 -0.01 -1.47
C SER A 54 -4.22 -0.97 -1.86
N PHE A 55 -4.10 -2.11 -1.20
CA PHE A 55 -3.08 -3.13 -1.50
C PHE A 55 -3.72 -4.49 -1.78
N ALA A 56 -4.99 -4.50 -2.18
CA ALA A 56 -5.68 -5.75 -2.43
C ALA A 56 -5.02 -6.54 -3.57
N ASN A 57 -4.96 -7.86 -3.41
CA ASN A 57 -4.40 -8.75 -4.42
C ASN A 57 -2.92 -8.53 -4.70
N CYS A 58 -2.18 -8.02 -3.73
CA CYS A 58 -0.73 -7.97 -3.79
C CYS A 58 -0.20 -9.34 -3.33
N PHE A 59 -0.27 -10.32 -4.21
CA PHE A 59 -0.03 -11.72 -3.84
C PHE A 59 1.38 -12.03 -3.36
N SER A 60 2.35 -11.20 -3.74
CA SER A 60 3.75 -11.41 -3.33
C SER A 60 4.17 -10.59 -2.12
N LEU A 61 3.28 -9.73 -1.62
CA LEU A 61 3.61 -8.84 -0.52
C LEU A 61 3.80 -9.64 0.75
N GLU A 62 5.02 -9.62 1.28
CA GLU A 62 5.40 -10.38 2.46
C GLU A 62 5.60 -9.50 3.69
N LYS A 63 6.01 -8.26 3.48
CA LYS A 63 6.42 -7.39 4.57
C LYS A 63 5.91 -5.98 4.40
N VAL A 64 5.28 -5.47 5.44
CA VAL A 64 4.84 -4.09 5.52
C VAL A 64 5.35 -3.50 6.83
N ASP A 65 6.19 -2.48 6.74
CA ASP A 65 6.69 -1.77 7.90
C ASP A 65 5.81 -0.55 8.17
N LEU A 66 5.16 -0.55 9.30
CA LEU A 66 4.33 0.56 9.75
C LEU A 66 5.06 1.29 10.87
N LEU A 67 5.45 2.54 10.62
CA LEU A 67 6.16 3.35 11.60
C LEU A 67 5.21 4.27 12.39
N SER A 68 3.91 4.20 12.08
CA SER A 68 2.87 4.95 12.75
C SER A 68 1.67 4.04 12.95
N PHE A 69 0.57 4.60 13.44
CA PHE A 69 -0.68 3.85 13.61
C PHE A 69 -1.76 4.48 12.74
N PRO A 70 -1.69 4.29 11.42
CA PRO A 70 -2.69 4.88 10.52
C PRO A 70 -4.04 4.21 10.66
N THR A 71 -5.07 4.91 10.21
CA THR A 71 -6.38 4.30 10.02
C THR A 71 -6.31 3.43 8.76
N ILE A 72 -6.52 2.14 8.91
CA ILE A 72 -6.42 1.18 7.80
C ILE A 72 -7.80 0.61 7.52
N ASP A 73 -8.25 0.74 6.28
CA ASP A 73 -9.52 0.11 5.88
C ASP A 73 -9.40 -1.41 6.01
N ASP A 74 -10.46 -2.05 6.45
CA ASP A 74 -10.47 -3.52 6.68
C ASP A 74 -10.11 -4.32 5.44
N THR A 75 -10.30 -3.77 4.26
CA THR A 75 -10.04 -4.44 2.99
C THR A 75 -8.70 -4.07 2.38
N ALA A 76 -7.94 -3.19 3.02
CA ALA A 76 -6.71 -2.64 2.44
C ALA A 76 -5.72 -3.71 1.98
N PHE A 77 -5.65 -4.83 2.68
CA PHE A 77 -4.71 -5.92 2.38
C PHE A 77 -5.43 -7.22 2.02
N ASP A 78 -6.62 -7.13 1.44
CA ASP A 78 -7.36 -8.30 1.02
C ASP A 78 -6.54 -9.15 0.05
N ASN A 79 -6.52 -10.45 0.27
CA ASN A 79 -5.82 -11.42 -0.60
C ASN A 79 -4.31 -11.20 -0.69
N CYS A 80 -3.71 -10.58 0.30
CA CYS A 80 -2.25 -10.52 0.42
C CYS A 80 -1.79 -11.82 1.09
N ASP A 81 -1.79 -12.91 0.33
CA ASP A 81 -1.67 -14.26 0.88
C ASP A 81 -0.36 -14.54 1.60
N LYS A 82 0.70 -13.81 1.25
CA LYS A 82 2.01 -14.00 1.89
C LYS A 82 2.28 -13.05 3.04
N LEU A 83 1.38 -12.13 3.28
CA LEU A 83 1.57 -11.14 4.35
C LEU A 83 1.38 -11.78 5.71
N ARG A 84 2.30 -11.47 6.63
CA ARG A 84 2.28 -12.02 7.98
C ARG A 84 2.19 -10.96 9.04
#